data_91d2bdada742a23b80de9878acffff02
#
_entry.id   91d2bdada742a23b80de9878acffff02
#
_cell.length_a   1.000
_cell.length_b   1.000
_cell.length_c   1.000
_cell.angle_alpha   90.00
_cell.angle_beta   90.00
_cell.angle_gamma   90.00
#
_symmetry.space_group_name_H-M   'P 1'
#
loop_
_entity.id
_entity.type
_entity.pdbx_description
1 polymer ?
#
loop_
_entity_poly.entity_id
_entity_poly.type
_entity_poly.pdbx_seq_one_letter_code
_entity_poly.pdbx_strand_id
1 'polypeptide(L)'
;IPAVKIADGVISTSELVNNTLGNANPALGEDAFQRIIKEKHDANIMFLIQQANIRSSELKTAKEFNKEVANVNEAANKKISNIEVSAYASPDGGVSLNTTLAENRENNTTKMLNKDLKKAKIDAPIDAKYTAQDWEGFQELVSKSNIQDKELILRVLSMYQDPEQREQEIKNISSVYKTLADEILPQLRRSRLTLNYEIIGKSDEEIAKLASSNPSELNVEELLYAATLTNDPAKQEAIYTQATKQFPNDYRAFNNLGKLAYQAGNVDKAESYFKKAASVN
;
A
#
# COMPACT_ATOMS: atom_id res chain seq x y z
N ILE A 1 -33.01 30.30 -67.85
CA ILE A 1 -32.86 28.96 -67.24
C ILE A 1 -32.63 29.21 -65.74
N PRO A 2 -33.49 28.70 -64.86
CA PRO A 2 -33.26 28.86 -63.40
C PRO A 2 -31.98 28.13 -63.00
N ALA A 3 -31.19 28.77 -62.14
CA ALA A 3 -30.01 28.18 -61.57
C ALA A 3 -30.38 26.99 -60.69
N VAL A 4 -29.80 25.80 -60.99
CA VAL A 4 -29.95 24.60 -60.14
C VAL A 4 -28.77 24.56 -59.20
N LYS A 5 -29.07 24.57 -57.87
CA LYS A 5 -28.07 24.42 -56.83
C LYS A 5 -27.50 23.01 -56.84
N ILE A 6 -26.20 22.85 -57.08
CA ILE A 6 -25.59 21.55 -57.32
C ILE A 6 -24.95 20.92 -56.08
N ALA A 7 -24.57 21.68 -55.05
CA ALA A 7 -24.08 21.13 -53.78
C ALA A 7 -24.03 22.17 -52.65
N ASP A 8 -24.34 21.74 -51.44
CA ASP A 8 -24.12 22.46 -50.19
C ASP A 8 -22.93 21.93 -49.39
N GLY A 9 -22.04 21.17 -50.02
CA GLY A 9 -21.04 20.32 -49.32
C GLY A 9 -19.99 21.05 -48.46
N VAL A 10 -19.68 22.32 -48.80
CA VAL A 10 -18.63 23.06 -48.04
C VAL A 10 -19.12 23.65 -46.74
N ILE A 11 -20.40 24.04 -46.67
CA ILE A 11 -21.00 24.65 -45.48
C ILE A 11 -21.25 23.57 -44.40
N SER A 12 -21.68 22.37 -44.78
CA SER A 12 -21.96 21.30 -43.83
C SER A 12 -20.66 20.77 -43.17
N THR A 13 -19.52 20.84 -43.85
CA THR A 13 -18.24 20.41 -43.28
C THR A 13 -17.76 21.40 -42.20
N SER A 14 -17.89 22.71 -42.41
CA SER A 14 -17.54 23.71 -41.41
C SER A 14 -18.50 23.69 -40.23
N GLU A 15 -19.79 23.46 -40.43
CA GLU A 15 -20.77 23.28 -39.34
C GLU A 15 -20.51 22.00 -38.54
N LEU A 16 -20.14 20.88 -39.20
CA LEU A 16 -19.77 19.65 -38.52
C LEU A 16 -18.50 19.84 -37.68
N VAL A 17 -17.47 20.49 -38.21
CA VAL A 17 -16.24 20.81 -37.48
C VAL A 17 -16.55 21.74 -36.28
N ASN A 18 -17.34 22.78 -36.47
CA ASN A 18 -17.74 23.69 -35.38
C ASN A 18 -18.57 22.97 -34.30
N ASN A 19 -19.49 22.09 -34.68
CA ASN A 19 -20.28 21.30 -33.75
C ASN A 19 -19.40 20.25 -33.01
N THR A 20 -18.42 19.68 -33.68
CA THR A 20 -17.47 18.72 -33.06
C THR A 20 -16.55 19.43 -32.08
N LEU A 21 -16.05 20.63 -32.42
CA LEU A 21 -15.25 21.47 -31.51
C LEU A 21 -16.05 21.97 -30.33
N GLY A 22 -17.33 22.34 -30.52
CA GLY A 22 -18.23 22.78 -29.46
C GLY A 22 -18.60 21.68 -28.44
N ASN A 23 -18.44 20.42 -28.81
CA ASN A 23 -18.73 19.26 -27.94
C ASN A 23 -17.47 18.62 -27.31
N ALA A 24 -16.29 19.16 -27.59
CA ALA A 24 -15.09 18.68 -26.94
C ALA A 24 -15.15 18.97 -25.41
N ASN A 25 -15.05 17.93 -24.60
CA ASN A 25 -14.97 18.05 -23.14
C ASN A 25 -13.62 17.53 -22.68
N PRO A 26 -12.66 18.40 -22.38
CA PRO A 26 -11.35 17.97 -21.93
C PRO A 26 -11.44 17.09 -20.67
N ALA A 27 -10.65 16.03 -20.61
CA ALA A 27 -10.59 15.15 -19.47
C ALA A 27 -10.13 15.91 -18.21
N LEU A 28 -10.63 15.50 -17.06
CA LEU A 28 -10.14 15.98 -15.78
C LEU A 28 -8.86 15.21 -15.42
N GLY A 29 -7.84 15.91 -14.94
CA GLY A 29 -6.74 15.29 -14.22
C GLY A 29 -7.21 14.97 -12.81
N GLU A 30 -7.56 13.69 -12.58
CA GLU A 30 -8.15 13.24 -11.33
C GLU A 30 -7.12 13.26 -10.19
N ASP A 31 -7.58 13.52 -8.97
CA ASP A 31 -6.80 13.32 -7.78
C ASP A 31 -6.75 11.82 -7.40
N ALA A 32 -5.79 11.45 -6.57
CA ALA A 32 -5.68 10.15 -5.93
C ALA A 32 -5.84 10.27 -4.40
N PHE A 33 -6.59 11.26 -3.94
CA PHE A 33 -6.80 11.51 -2.52
C PHE A 33 -7.46 10.33 -1.83
N GLN A 34 -6.83 9.89 -0.73
CA GLN A 34 -7.36 8.86 0.16
C GLN A 34 -7.42 9.42 1.57
N ARG A 35 -8.63 9.54 2.12
CA ARG A 35 -8.80 10.00 3.49
C ARG A 35 -8.29 9.02 4.53
N ILE A 36 -8.41 7.73 4.28
CA ILE A 36 -7.95 6.66 5.16
C ILE A 36 -6.91 5.85 4.41
N ILE A 37 -5.68 5.90 4.91
CA ILE A 37 -4.57 5.10 4.41
C ILE A 37 -4.31 3.99 5.42
N LYS A 38 -4.35 2.74 4.96
CA LYS A 38 -4.03 1.57 5.79
C LYS A 38 -2.54 1.30 5.70
N GLU A 39 -1.91 1.26 6.86
CA GLU A 39 -0.49 1.00 7.01
C GLU A 39 -0.26 -0.18 7.95
N LYS A 40 0.92 -0.78 7.85
CA LYS A 40 1.34 -1.84 8.74
C LYS A 40 2.82 -1.71 9.12
N HIS A 41 3.13 -2.18 10.32
CA HIS A 41 4.51 -2.32 10.79
C HIS A 41 4.75 -3.73 11.30
N ASP A 42 5.79 -4.39 10.77
CA ASP A 42 6.10 -5.79 11.08
C ASP A 42 7.36 -5.90 11.94
N ALA A 43 7.36 -6.85 12.85
CA ALA A 43 8.55 -7.29 13.59
C ALA A 43 8.54 -8.81 13.76
N ASN A 44 9.71 -9.44 13.86
CA ASN A 44 9.83 -10.87 14.06
C ASN A 44 10.56 -11.18 15.38
N ILE A 45 9.93 -11.98 16.22
CA ILE A 45 10.56 -12.61 17.39
C ILE A 45 11.06 -13.96 16.98
N MET A 46 12.37 -14.17 17.06
CA MET A 46 13.03 -15.39 16.58
C MET A 46 13.19 -16.40 17.69
N PHE A 47 13.05 -17.69 17.33
CA PHE A 47 13.19 -18.80 18.26
C PHE A 47 14.32 -19.75 17.84
N LEU A 48 14.93 -20.39 18.84
CA LEU A 48 15.84 -21.50 18.57
C LEU A 48 15.06 -22.76 18.16
N ILE A 49 15.79 -23.70 17.58
CA ILE A 49 15.24 -25.00 17.21
C ILE A 49 14.59 -25.67 18.44
N GLN A 50 13.40 -26.22 18.26
CA GLN A 50 12.59 -26.86 19.30
C GLN A 50 12.33 -26.03 20.57
N GLN A 51 12.43 -24.68 20.47
CA GLN A 51 12.15 -23.78 21.58
C GLN A 51 11.01 -22.83 21.26
N ALA A 52 10.24 -22.50 22.31
CA ALA A 52 9.17 -21.51 22.28
C ALA A 52 9.40 -20.36 23.28
N ASN A 53 10.50 -20.39 24.05
CA ASN A 53 10.83 -19.35 25.00
C ASN A 53 11.43 -18.13 24.27
N ILE A 54 10.91 -16.95 24.57
CA ILE A 54 11.43 -15.69 24.04
C ILE A 54 12.78 -15.41 24.71
N ARG A 55 13.83 -15.28 23.90
CA ARG A 55 15.18 -15.02 24.38
C ARG A 55 15.36 -13.55 24.79
N SER A 56 16.31 -13.28 25.67
CA SER A 56 16.66 -11.91 26.05
C SER A 56 17.13 -11.05 24.85
N SER A 57 17.78 -11.68 23.86
CA SER A 57 18.15 -10.99 22.59
C SER A 57 16.95 -10.45 21.82
N GLU A 58 15.81 -11.13 21.88
CA GLU A 58 14.59 -10.73 21.16
C GLU A 58 13.79 -9.62 21.87
N LEU A 59 14.11 -9.37 23.15
CA LEU A 59 13.43 -8.30 23.91
C LEU A 59 13.70 -6.89 23.35
N LYS A 60 14.81 -6.71 22.62
CA LYS A 60 15.07 -5.45 21.92
C LYS A 60 14.04 -5.23 20.81
N THR A 61 13.86 -6.22 19.94
CA THR A 61 12.86 -6.18 18.85
C THR A 61 11.46 -5.98 19.40
N ALA A 62 11.09 -6.69 20.48
CA ALA A 62 9.79 -6.49 21.15
C ALA A 62 9.61 -5.06 21.65
N LYS A 63 10.65 -4.47 22.25
CA LYS A 63 10.60 -3.07 22.72
C LYS A 63 10.47 -2.05 21.59
N GLU A 64 11.18 -2.28 20.48
CA GLU A 64 11.10 -1.43 19.29
C GLU A 64 9.69 -1.49 18.68
N PHE A 65 9.12 -2.67 18.57
CA PHE A 65 7.73 -2.85 18.15
C PHE A 65 6.74 -2.13 19.07
N ASN A 66 6.86 -2.31 20.39
CA ASN A 66 6.00 -1.67 21.37
C ASN A 66 6.14 -0.13 21.36
N LYS A 67 7.33 0.38 21.05
CA LYS A 67 7.53 1.82 20.85
C LYS A 67 6.75 2.33 19.63
N GLU A 68 6.74 1.58 18.54
CA GLU A 68 5.94 1.97 17.38
C GLU A 68 4.43 1.89 17.66
N VAL A 69 3.98 0.87 18.39
CA VAL A 69 2.58 0.81 18.87
C VAL A 69 2.22 2.05 19.68
N ALA A 70 3.10 2.50 20.58
CA ALA A 70 2.89 3.70 21.37
C ALA A 70 2.86 4.96 20.50
N ASN A 71 3.80 5.10 19.56
CA ASN A 71 3.84 6.22 18.61
C ASN A 71 2.54 6.33 17.81
N VAL A 72 2.00 5.20 17.33
CA VAL A 72 0.74 5.17 16.59
C VAL A 72 -0.42 5.53 17.50
N ASN A 73 -0.45 5.02 18.73
CA ASN A 73 -1.53 5.27 19.69
C ASN A 73 -1.58 6.74 20.16
N GLU A 74 -0.42 7.41 20.24
CA GLU A 74 -0.32 8.82 20.67
C GLU A 74 -0.62 9.81 19.55
N ALA A 75 -0.51 9.39 18.28
CA ALA A 75 -0.71 10.26 17.14
C ALA A 75 -2.20 10.56 16.92
N ALA A 76 -2.57 11.85 16.94
CA ALA A 76 -3.95 12.30 16.81
C ALA A 76 -4.65 11.88 15.49
N ASN A 77 -3.85 11.67 14.44
CA ASN A 77 -4.34 11.29 13.11
C ASN A 77 -4.13 9.80 12.78
N LYS A 78 -3.83 8.97 13.78
CA LYS A 78 -3.66 7.52 13.59
C LYS A 78 -4.61 6.74 14.47
N LYS A 79 -5.00 5.57 14.02
CA LYS A 79 -5.87 4.66 14.77
C LYS A 79 -5.39 3.23 14.58
N ILE A 80 -5.07 2.56 15.68
CA ILE A 80 -4.75 1.13 15.66
C ILE A 80 -6.01 0.36 15.27
N SER A 81 -5.90 -0.50 14.27
CA SER A 81 -6.96 -1.43 13.87
C SER A 81 -6.87 -2.72 14.70
N ASN A 82 -5.72 -3.38 14.64
CA ASN A 82 -5.42 -4.57 15.45
C ASN A 82 -3.90 -4.83 15.46
N ILE A 83 -3.48 -5.75 16.31
CA ILE A 83 -2.13 -6.32 16.28
C ILE A 83 -2.26 -7.81 16.01
N GLU A 84 -1.66 -8.29 14.92
CA GLU A 84 -1.62 -9.71 14.61
C GLU A 84 -0.37 -10.37 15.22
N VAL A 85 -0.55 -11.54 15.81
CA VAL A 85 0.51 -12.45 16.26
C VAL A 85 0.44 -13.72 15.43
N SER A 86 1.32 -13.88 14.46
CA SER A 86 1.39 -15.08 13.62
C SER A 86 2.64 -15.88 13.96
N ALA A 87 2.48 -16.97 14.68
CA ALA A 87 3.59 -17.83 15.09
C ALA A 87 3.78 -19.02 14.15
N TYR A 88 5.02 -19.37 13.90
CA TYR A 88 5.39 -20.40 12.93
C TYR A 88 6.38 -21.39 13.53
N ALA A 89 6.25 -22.65 13.10
CA ALA A 89 7.34 -23.60 13.16
C ALA A 89 7.91 -23.83 11.76
N SER A 90 9.20 -24.11 11.69
CA SER A 90 9.86 -24.51 10.45
C SER A 90 9.34 -25.89 10.02
N PRO A 91 9.29 -26.18 8.70
CA PRO A 91 8.70 -27.43 8.21
C PRO A 91 9.55 -28.68 8.45
N ASP A 92 10.69 -28.54 9.13
CA ASP A 92 11.52 -29.66 9.55
C ASP A 92 10.98 -30.31 10.82
N GLY A 93 10.56 -31.56 10.75
CA GLY A 93 10.03 -32.35 11.87
C GLY A 93 8.54 -32.66 11.77
N GLY A 94 8.10 -33.60 12.61
CA GLY A 94 6.72 -34.08 12.55
C GLY A 94 5.66 -33.04 12.85
N VAL A 95 4.53 -33.12 12.16
CA VAL A 95 3.42 -32.15 12.25
C VAL A 95 2.95 -31.94 13.70
N SER A 96 2.79 -33.00 14.48
CA SER A 96 2.32 -32.94 15.88
C SER A 96 3.25 -32.12 16.77
N LEU A 97 4.56 -32.32 16.65
CA LEU A 97 5.57 -31.56 17.39
C LEU A 97 5.53 -30.09 16.99
N ASN A 98 5.50 -29.83 15.69
CA ASN A 98 5.49 -28.48 15.14
C ASN A 98 4.20 -27.72 15.48
N THR A 99 3.06 -28.42 15.56
CA THR A 99 1.79 -27.83 16.04
C THR A 99 1.95 -27.32 17.46
N THR A 100 2.39 -28.19 18.38
CA THR A 100 2.63 -27.79 19.78
C THR A 100 3.63 -26.66 19.90
N LEU A 101 4.69 -26.70 19.09
CA LEU A 101 5.74 -25.69 19.11
C LEU A 101 5.26 -24.32 18.61
N ALA A 102 4.52 -24.29 17.51
CA ALA A 102 3.96 -23.06 16.96
C ALA A 102 2.90 -22.45 17.88
N GLU A 103 2.04 -23.28 18.48
CA GLU A 103 1.05 -22.86 19.47
C GLU A 103 1.71 -22.26 20.72
N ASN A 104 2.75 -22.92 21.25
CA ASN A 104 3.50 -22.38 22.40
C ASN A 104 4.21 -21.07 22.07
N ARG A 105 4.75 -20.90 20.87
CA ARG A 105 5.33 -19.63 20.39
C ARG A 105 4.29 -18.52 20.33
N GLU A 106 3.12 -18.83 19.76
CA GLU A 106 1.98 -17.92 19.70
C GLU A 106 1.60 -17.48 21.12
N ASN A 107 1.32 -18.43 22.00
CA ASN A 107 0.91 -18.18 23.38
C ASN A 107 1.92 -17.31 24.16
N ASN A 108 3.21 -17.62 24.05
CA ASN A 108 4.26 -16.88 24.77
C ASN A 108 4.42 -15.45 24.21
N THR A 109 4.33 -15.29 22.89
CA THR A 109 4.41 -13.98 22.24
C THR A 109 3.20 -13.12 22.59
N THR A 110 2.00 -13.68 22.55
CA THR A 110 0.74 -12.99 22.90
C THR A 110 0.73 -12.60 24.37
N LYS A 111 1.20 -13.48 25.28
CA LYS A 111 1.32 -13.14 26.71
C LYS A 111 2.29 -11.99 26.94
N MET A 112 3.43 -12.00 26.29
CA MET A 112 4.41 -10.90 26.37
C MET A 112 3.79 -9.59 25.89
N LEU A 113 3.19 -9.58 24.69
CA LEU A 113 2.57 -8.41 24.09
C LEU A 113 1.44 -7.85 24.99
N ASN A 114 0.51 -8.69 25.45
CA ASN A 114 -0.57 -8.30 26.37
C ASN A 114 -0.05 -7.64 27.65
N LYS A 115 1.03 -8.17 28.21
CA LYS A 115 1.66 -7.59 29.42
C LYS A 115 2.21 -6.19 29.12
N ASP A 116 2.85 -6.02 27.98
CA ASP A 116 3.48 -4.75 27.60
C ASP A 116 2.42 -3.69 27.26
N LEU A 117 1.37 -4.05 26.50
CA LEU A 117 0.24 -3.17 26.21
C LEU A 117 -0.50 -2.70 27.48
N LYS A 118 -0.76 -3.63 28.42
CA LYS A 118 -1.36 -3.28 29.73
C LYS A 118 -0.48 -2.31 30.50
N LYS A 119 0.85 -2.52 30.51
CA LYS A 119 1.79 -1.62 31.16
C LYS A 119 1.79 -0.22 30.52
N ALA A 120 1.66 -0.17 29.20
CA ALA A 120 1.57 1.08 28.42
C ALA A 120 0.17 1.71 28.45
N LYS A 121 -0.84 1.03 29.03
CA LYS A 121 -2.26 1.43 29.03
C LYS A 121 -2.82 1.61 27.61
N ILE A 122 -2.38 0.79 26.69
CA ILE A 122 -2.86 0.76 25.31
C ILE A 122 -3.89 -0.37 25.20
N ASP A 123 -5.07 -0.05 24.70
CA ASP A 123 -6.12 -1.02 24.38
C ASP A 123 -6.12 -1.24 22.86
N ALA A 124 -5.62 -2.40 22.43
CA ALA A 124 -5.57 -2.79 21.04
C ALA A 124 -6.01 -4.26 20.90
N PRO A 125 -6.91 -4.58 19.95
CA PRO A 125 -7.29 -5.96 19.67
C PRO A 125 -6.07 -6.77 19.22
N ILE A 126 -5.93 -7.99 19.75
CA ILE A 126 -4.88 -8.92 19.33
C ILE A 126 -5.52 -10.10 18.64
N ASP A 127 -5.12 -10.32 17.39
CA ASP A 127 -5.49 -11.48 16.57
C ASP A 127 -4.32 -12.44 16.53
N ALA A 128 -4.45 -13.58 17.21
CA ALA A 128 -3.37 -14.55 17.33
C ALA A 128 -3.68 -15.83 16.53
N LYS A 129 -2.68 -16.32 15.81
CA LYS A 129 -2.74 -17.56 15.04
C LYS A 129 -1.37 -18.24 14.98
N TYR A 130 -1.40 -19.55 14.72
CA TYR A 130 -0.16 -20.30 14.50
C TYR A 130 -0.25 -21.16 13.23
N THR A 131 0.92 -21.49 12.70
CA THR A 131 1.11 -22.38 11.55
C THR A 131 2.14 -23.43 11.91
N ALA A 132 1.73 -24.69 11.95
CA ALA A 132 2.56 -25.81 12.37
C ALA A 132 3.78 -26.07 11.47
N GLN A 133 3.64 -25.82 10.17
CA GLN A 133 4.70 -25.96 9.17
C GLN A 133 4.58 -24.82 8.16
N ASP A 134 5.52 -23.89 8.18
CA ASP A 134 5.51 -22.69 7.32
C ASP A 134 6.10 -22.99 5.92
N TRP A 135 5.37 -23.80 5.15
CA TRP A 135 5.75 -24.12 3.77
C TRP A 135 5.68 -22.93 2.82
N GLU A 136 4.78 -21.98 3.05
CA GLU A 136 4.71 -20.74 2.27
C GLU A 136 5.96 -19.88 2.50
N GLY A 137 6.30 -19.63 3.76
CA GLY A 137 7.51 -18.89 4.11
C GLY A 137 8.78 -19.61 3.64
N PHE A 138 8.80 -20.94 3.67
CA PHE A 138 9.90 -21.73 3.13
C PHE A 138 10.04 -21.50 1.61
N GLN A 139 8.96 -21.62 0.87
CA GLN A 139 8.95 -21.37 -0.58
C GLN A 139 9.41 -19.94 -0.92
N GLU A 140 8.92 -18.95 -0.18
CA GLU A 140 9.30 -17.55 -0.37
C GLU A 140 10.79 -17.32 -0.14
N LEU A 141 11.34 -17.82 0.97
CA LEU A 141 12.76 -17.68 1.29
C LEU A 141 13.65 -18.41 0.29
N VAL A 142 13.30 -19.62 -0.10
CA VAL A 142 14.04 -20.37 -1.13
C VAL A 142 14.02 -19.64 -2.45
N SER A 143 12.87 -19.12 -2.87
CA SER A 143 12.76 -18.39 -4.16
C SER A 143 13.63 -17.14 -4.23
N LYS A 144 13.81 -16.45 -3.10
CA LYS A 144 14.64 -15.23 -2.98
C LYS A 144 16.12 -15.53 -2.70
N SER A 145 16.46 -16.78 -2.38
CA SER A 145 17.82 -17.18 -2.05
C SER A 145 18.69 -17.41 -3.29
N ASN A 146 20.00 -17.50 -3.06
CA ASN A 146 20.96 -17.94 -4.06
C ASN A 146 21.42 -19.39 -3.84
N ILE A 147 20.59 -20.21 -3.18
CA ILE A 147 20.92 -21.61 -2.89
C ILE A 147 21.03 -22.40 -4.19
N GLN A 148 22.06 -23.21 -4.27
CA GLN A 148 22.23 -24.18 -5.36
C GLN A 148 21.00 -25.10 -5.42
N ASP A 149 20.60 -25.50 -6.64
CA ASP A 149 19.44 -26.37 -6.88
C ASP A 149 18.08 -25.81 -6.38
N LYS A 150 17.98 -24.50 -6.17
CA LYS A 150 16.74 -23.81 -5.78
C LYS A 150 15.53 -24.24 -6.61
N GLU A 151 15.69 -24.32 -7.94
CA GLU A 151 14.62 -24.72 -8.84
C GLU A 151 14.14 -26.16 -8.62
N LEU A 152 15.05 -27.06 -8.21
CA LEU A 152 14.70 -28.43 -7.86
C LEU A 152 13.86 -28.47 -6.59
N ILE A 153 14.22 -27.68 -5.56
CA ILE A 153 13.47 -27.57 -4.32
C ILE A 153 12.06 -27.03 -4.58
N LEU A 154 11.95 -25.94 -5.35
CA LEU A 154 10.65 -25.34 -5.72
C LEU A 154 9.78 -26.32 -6.51
N ARG A 155 10.38 -27.15 -7.37
CA ARG A 155 9.68 -28.20 -8.09
C ARG A 155 9.15 -29.29 -7.14
N VAL A 156 9.92 -29.74 -6.17
CA VAL A 156 9.47 -30.70 -5.13
C VAL A 156 8.25 -30.13 -4.39
N LEU A 157 8.29 -28.86 -3.99
CA LEU A 157 7.17 -28.20 -3.33
C LEU A 157 5.89 -28.17 -4.20
N SER A 158 6.03 -28.04 -5.51
CA SER A 158 4.89 -28.04 -6.42
C SER A 158 4.33 -29.44 -6.69
N MET A 159 5.18 -30.47 -6.67
CA MET A 159 4.80 -31.84 -7.00
C MET A 159 4.12 -32.58 -5.81
N TYR A 160 4.59 -32.33 -4.61
CA TYR A 160 4.10 -33.03 -3.42
C TYR A 160 3.21 -32.10 -2.59
N GLN A 161 1.97 -32.51 -2.33
CA GLN A 161 1.05 -31.76 -1.46
C GLN A 161 1.15 -32.18 0.00
N ASP A 162 1.50 -33.45 0.23
CA ASP A 162 1.68 -34.00 1.57
C ASP A 162 2.94 -33.46 2.25
N PRO A 163 2.83 -32.89 3.47
CA PRO A 163 3.95 -32.26 4.16
C PRO A 163 5.08 -33.23 4.52
N GLU A 164 4.76 -34.47 4.86
CA GLU A 164 5.77 -35.48 5.23
C GLU A 164 6.55 -35.94 4.00
N GLN A 165 5.86 -36.12 2.87
CA GLN A 165 6.51 -36.40 1.60
C GLN A 165 7.39 -35.22 1.14
N ARG A 166 6.93 -33.99 1.26
CA ARG A 166 7.76 -32.80 0.95
C ARG A 166 9.04 -32.79 1.76
N GLU A 167 8.93 -32.98 3.07
CA GLU A 167 10.09 -33.00 3.97
C GLU A 167 11.07 -34.11 3.58
N GLN A 168 10.56 -35.31 3.31
CA GLN A 168 11.40 -36.44 2.94
C GLN A 168 12.12 -36.21 1.62
N GLU A 169 11.45 -35.74 0.60
CA GLU A 169 12.03 -35.47 -0.72
C GLU A 169 13.09 -34.36 -0.66
N ILE A 170 12.84 -33.30 0.11
CA ILE A 170 13.83 -32.24 0.31
C ILE A 170 15.06 -32.78 1.07
N LYS A 171 14.86 -33.62 2.07
CA LYS A 171 15.98 -34.27 2.78
C LYS A 171 16.79 -35.20 1.87
N ASN A 172 16.16 -35.85 0.90
CA ASN A 172 16.83 -36.70 -0.09
C ASN A 172 17.76 -35.90 -1.02
N ILE A 173 17.55 -34.57 -1.16
CA ILE A 173 18.47 -33.66 -1.85
C ILE A 173 19.61 -33.31 -0.89
N SER A 174 20.45 -34.29 -0.53
CA SER A 174 21.41 -34.20 0.56
C SER A 174 22.46 -33.09 0.44
N SER A 175 22.84 -32.71 -0.78
CA SER A 175 23.79 -31.59 -1.03
C SER A 175 23.26 -30.24 -0.60
N VAL A 176 21.93 -30.06 -0.61
CA VAL A 176 21.25 -28.76 -0.36
C VAL A 176 20.65 -28.68 1.04
N TYR A 177 20.30 -29.83 1.65
CA TYR A 177 19.62 -29.86 2.94
C TYR A 177 20.40 -29.15 4.05
N LYS A 178 21.73 -29.31 4.08
CA LYS A 178 22.57 -28.61 5.06
C LYS A 178 22.46 -27.10 4.94
N THR A 179 22.54 -26.58 3.73
CA THR A 179 22.40 -25.13 3.45
C THR A 179 20.99 -24.63 3.84
N LEU A 180 19.95 -25.42 3.55
CA LEU A 180 18.59 -25.10 3.99
C LEU A 180 18.45 -25.05 5.51
N ALA A 181 19.07 -26.01 6.21
CA ALA A 181 19.04 -26.06 7.66
C ALA A 181 19.78 -24.90 8.34
N ASP A 182 20.85 -24.43 7.72
CA ASP A 182 21.67 -23.34 8.24
C ASP A 182 21.13 -21.94 7.86
N GLU A 183 20.57 -21.77 6.66
CA GLU A 183 20.21 -20.45 6.13
C GLU A 183 18.70 -20.16 6.09
N ILE A 184 17.86 -21.14 5.77
CA ILE A 184 16.42 -20.95 5.56
C ILE A 184 15.61 -21.32 6.80
N LEU A 185 15.76 -22.53 7.32
CA LEU A 185 14.93 -23.01 8.42
C LEU A 185 14.98 -22.14 9.69
N PRO A 186 16.12 -21.54 10.08
CA PRO A 186 16.15 -20.64 11.23
C PRO A 186 15.25 -19.41 11.07
N GLN A 187 15.09 -18.87 9.86
CA GLN A 187 14.26 -17.70 9.58
C GLN A 187 12.76 -18.01 9.71
N LEU A 188 12.36 -19.29 9.65
CA LEU A 188 10.97 -19.73 9.77
C LEU A 188 10.55 -19.96 11.23
N ARG A 189 11.51 -20.01 12.18
CA ARG A 189 11.26 -20.21 13.61
C ARG A 189 10.95 -18.88 14.27
N ARG A 190 9.78 -18.30 13.96
CA ARG A 190 9.43 -16.92 14.36
C ARG A 190 7.99 -16.78 14.82
N SER A 191 7.74 -15.74 15.61
CA SER A 191 6.42 -15.11 15.71
C SER A 191 6.51 -13.76 15.04
N ARG A 192 5.70 -13.53 14.00
CA ARG A 192 5.55 -12.23 13.37
C ARG A 192 4.52 -11.43 14.15
N LEU A 193 4.90 -10.23 14.53
CA LEU A 193 4.03 -9.20 15.06
C LEU A 193 3.73 -8.23 13.92
N THR A 194 2.45 -7.97 13.65
CA THR A 194 2.03 -6.99 12.63
C THR A 194 1.08 -6.00 13.28
N LEU A 195 1.50 -4.76 13.42
CA LEU A 195 0.66 -3.64 13.82
C LEU A 195 -0.06 -3.12 12.57
N ASN A 196 -1.39 -3.27 12.52
CA ASN A 196 -2.23 -2.70 11.48
C ASN A 196 -2.87 -1.42 12.03
N TYR A 197 -2.75 -0.32 11.28
CA TYR A 197 -3.30 0.96 11.67
C TYR A 197 -3.76 1.79 10.47
N GLU A 198 -4.60 2.75 10.74
CA GLU A 198 -5.11 3.70 9.77
C GLU A 198 -4.49 5.08 10.03
N ILE A 199 -4.07 5.76 8.97
CA ILE A 199 -3.76 7.19 8.98
C ILE A 199 -5.01 7.89 8.48
N ILE A 200 -5.58 8.77 9.31
CA ILE A 200 -6.79 9.52 9.01
C ILE A 200 -6.37 10.89 8.52
N GLY A 201 -6.66 11.18 7.26
CA GLY A 201 -6.41 12.47 6.62
C GLY A 201 -7.42 13.54 7.05
N LYS A 202 -7.21 14.75 6.57
CA LYS A 202 -8.06 15.92 6.84
C LYS A 202 -9.50 15.70 6.37
N SER A 203 -10.46 16.30 7.06
CA SER A 203 -11.88 16.31 6.64
C SER A 203 -12.10 17.20 5.40
N ASP A 204 -13.27 17.09 4.75
CA ASP A 204 -13.64 17.95 3.62
C ASP A 204 -13.66 19.42 4.03
N GLU A 205 -14.19 19.71 5.22
CA GLU A 205 -14.26 21.06 5.78
C GLU A 205 -12.86 21.64 6.05
N GLU A 206 -11.96 20.82 6.58
CA GLU A 206 -10.57 21.21 6.80
C GLU A 206 -9.85 21.48 5.48
N ILE A 207 -9.99 20.58 4.50
CA ILE A 207 -9.38 20.73 3.17
C ILE A 207 -9.90 21.98 2.49
N ALA A 208 -11.23 22.19 2.45
CA ALA A 208 -11.84 23.36 1.84
C ALA A 208 -11.42 24.67 2.54
N LYS A 209 -11.32 24.66 3.87
CA LYS A 209 -10.84 25.80 4.64
C LYS A 209 -9.38 26.11 4.34
N LEU A 210 -8.51 25.10 4.38
CA LEU A 210 -7.07 25.26 4.13
C LEU A 210 -6.80 25.68 2.69
N ALA A 211 -7.53 25.14 1.70
CA ALA A 211 -7.42 25.54 0.31
C ALA A 211 -7.64 27.05 0.10
N SER A 212 -8.45 27.69 0.96
CA SER A 212 -8.74 29.12 0.91
C SER A 212 -7.82 29.97 1.81
N SER A 213 -7.41 29.44 2.98
CA SER A 213 -6.72 30.23 4.01
C SER A 213 -5.22 29.98 4.05
N ASN A 214 -4.80 28.74 3.90
CA ASN A 214 -3.38 28.33 3.94
C ASN A 214 -3.11 27.09 3.07
N PRO A 215 -3.20 27.22 1.73
CA PRO A 215 -3.06 26.10 0.81
C PRO A 215 -1.69 25.41 0.86
N SER A 216 -0.67 26.05 1.47
CA SER A 216 0.66 25.46 1.64
C SER A 216 0.68 24.27 2.60
N GLU A 217 -0.35 24.09 3.43
CA GLU A 217 -0.51 22.93 4.31
C GLU A 217 -1.17 21.73 3.62
N LEU A 218 -1.55 21.88 2.35
CA LEU A 218 -2.15 20.82 1.55
C LEU A 218 -1.12 20.24 0.57
N ASN A 219 -1.10 18.92 0.45
CA ASN A 219 -0.34 18.24 -0.59
C ASN A 219 -1.08 18.32 -1.96
N VAL A 220 -0.46 17.81 -3.02
CA VAL A 220 -1.04 17.92 -4.38
C VAL A 220 -2.38 17.19 -4.50
N GLU A 221 -2.52 16.02 -3.89
CA GLU A 221 -3.77 15.25 -3.92
C GLU A 221 -4.90 15.98 -3.18
N GLU A 222 -4.58 16.55 -2.02
CA GLU A 222 -5.53 17.34 -1.24
C GLU A 222 -5.94 18.62 -1.96
N LEU A 223 -5.04 19.30 -2.68
CA LEU A 223 -5.37 20.48 -3.48
C LEU A 223 -6.24 20.13 -4.69
N LEU A 224 -5.91 19.07 -5.41
CA LEU A 224 -6.74 18.60 -6.53
C LEU A 224 -8.14 18.20 -6.05
N TYR A 225 -8.21 17.46 -4.94
CA TYR A 225 -9.45 17.06 -4.30
C TYR A 225 -10.24 18.29 -3.80
N ALA A 226 -9.60 19.29 -3.20
CA ALA A 226 -10.25 20.51 -2.73
C ALA A 226 -11.06 21.21 -3.83
N ALA A 227 -10.56 21.20 -5.06
CA ALA A 227 -11.26 21.78 -6.19
C ALA A 227 -12.54 21.03 -6.57
N THR A 228 -12.65 19.73 -6.23
CA THR A 228 -13.88 18.94 -6.45
C THR A 228 -14.96 19.21 -5.41
N LEU A 229 -14.58 19.77 -4.24
CA LEU A 229 -15.51 20.10 -3.17
C LEU A 229 -16.35 21.37 -3.46
N THR A 230 -16.08 22.07 -4.55
CA THR A 230 -16.82 23.27 -4.94
C THR A 230 -17.24 23.22 -6.41
N ASN A 231 -18.44 23.76 -6.70
CA ASN A 231 -18.92 23.94 -8.06
C ASN A 231 -18.68 25.38 -8.58
N ASP A 232 -17.98 26.24 -7.83
CA ASP A 232 -17.65 27.59 -8.21
C ASP A 232 -16.38 27.62 -9.07
N PRO A 233 -16.46 27.92 -10.38
CA PRO A 233 -15.30 27.91 -11.28
C PRO A 233 -14.17 28.84 -10.84
N ALA A 234 -14.51 29.97 -10.21
CA ALA A 234 -13.50 30.93 -9.74
C ALA A 234 -12.70 30.37 -8.56
N LYS A 235 -13.37 29.64 -7.66
CA LYS A 235 -12.69 28.93 -6.55
C LYS A 235 -11.85 27.78 -7.07
N GLN A 236 -12.37 27.01 -8.02
CA GLN A 236 -11.60 25.91 -8.65
C GLN A 236 -10.34 26.46 -9.33
N GLU A 237 -10.45 27.55 -10.10
CA GLU A 237 -9.32 28.20 -10.76
C GLU A 237 -8.27 28.68 -9.75
N ALA A 238 -8.69 29.27 -8.63
CA ALA A 238 -7.80 29.73 -7.58
C ALA A 238 -7.03 28.55 -6.95
N ILE A 239 -7.72 27.44 -6.64
CA ILE A 239 -7.12 26.24 -6.04
C ILE A 239 -6.12 25.60 -7.02
N TYR A 240 -6.51 25.36 -8.29
CA TYR A 240 -5.61 24.80 -9.28
C TYR A 240 -4.42 25.72 -9.58
N THR A 241 -4.62 27.04 -9.58
CA THR A 241 -3.53 28.01 -9.72
C THR A 241 -2.54 27.89 -8.55
N GLN A 242 -3.02 27.67 -7.34
CA GLN A 242 -2.15 27.44 -6.21
C GLN A 242 -1.42 26.10 -6.32
N ALA A 243 -2.10 25.05 -6.78
CA ALA A 243 -1.48 23.75 -7.03
C ALA A 243 -0.34 23.84 -8.06
N THR A 244 -0.50 24.61 -9.17
CA THR A 244 0.56 24.79 -10.16
C THR A 244 1.80 25.53 -9.61
N LYS A 245 1.61 26.41 -8.62
CA LYS A 245 2.73 27.14 -7.97
C LYS A 245 3.51 26.24 -7.00
N GLN A 246 2.80 25.42 -6.24
CA GLN A 246 3.43 24.53 -5.25
C GLN A 246 4.01 23.26 -5.88
N PHE A 247 3.33 22.73 -6.91
CA PHE A 247 3.68 21.48 -7.58
C PHE A 247 3.85 21.69 -9.10
N PRO A 248 4.87 22.45 -9.52
CA PRO A 248 5.03 22.86 -10.92
C PRO A 248 5.33 21.71 -11.90
N ASN A 249 5.66 20.54 -11.37
CA ASN A 249 5.93 19.33 -12.15
C ASN A 249 4.74 18.36 -12.20
N ASP A 250 3.60 18.71 -11.59
CA ASP A 250 2.37 17.92 -11.70
C ASP A 250 1.49 18.50 -12.82
N TYR A 251 1.27 17.69 -13.85
CA TYR A 251 0.52 18.12 -15.04
C TYR A 251 -0.96 18.34 -14.77
N ARG A 252 -1.54 17.66 -13.76
CA ARG A 252 -3.00 17.60 -13.52
C ARG A 252 -3.59 18.97 -13.24
N ALA A 253 -2.94 19.78 -12.42
CA ALA A 253 -3.42 21.12 -12.10
C ALA A 253 -3.43 22.05 -13.34
N PHE A 254 -2.40 21.97 -14.20
CA PHE A 254 -2.38 22.70 -15.48
C PHE A 254 -3.48 22.22 -16.42
N ASN A 255 -3.66 20.89 -16.54
CA ASN A 255 -4.73 20.31 -17.35
C ASN A 255 -6.11 20.80 -16.89
N ASN A 256 -6.35 20.82 -15.58
CA ASN A 256 -7.63 21.23 -15.00
C ASN A 256 -7.90 22.74 -15.20
N LEU A 257 -6.86 23.59 -15.11
CA LEU A 257 -6.95 25.01 -15.52
C LEU A 257 -7.27 25.15 -17.00
N GLY A 258 -6.67 24.33 -17.86
CA GLY A 258 -6.99 24.29 -19.29
C GLY A 258 -8.45 23.94 -19.54
N LYS A 259 -8.96 22.92 -18.83
CA LYS A 259 -10.38 22.54 -18.89
C LYS A 259 -11.31 23.66 -18.47
N LEU A 260 -11.06 24.33 -17.34
CA LEU A 260 -11.85 25.46 -16.87
C LEU A 260 -11.84 26.62 -17.87
N ALA A 261 -10.69 26.98 -18.42
CA ALA A 261 -10.55 28.02 -19.43
C ALA A 261 -11.33 27.69 -20.72
N TYR A 262 -11.25 26.41 -21.16
CA TYR A 262 -11.99 25.93 -22.32
C TYR A 262 -13.51 26.02 -22.10
N GLN A 263 -14.00 25.57 -20.96
CA GLN A 263 -15.43 25.66 -20.60
C GLN A 263 -15.92 27.09 -20.48
N ALA A 264 -15.07 28.04 -20.10
CA ALA A 264 -15.35 29.46 -20.10
C ALA A 264 -15.24 30.12 -21.49
N GLY A 265 -14.95 29.36 -22.55
CA GLY A 265 -14.79 29.87 -23.91
C GLY A 265 -13.46 30.57 -24.19
N ASN A 266 -12.51 30.53 -23.26
CA ASN A 266 -11.21 31.16 -23.41
C ASN A 266 -10.18 30.15 -24.00
N VAL A 267 -10.27 29.98 -25.32
CA VAL A 267 -9.52 28.94 -26.05
C VAL A 267 -8.01 29.17 -25.99
N ASP A 268 -7.53 30.41 -26.10
CA ASP A 268 -6.09 30.72 -26.08
C ASP A 268 -5.47 30.41 -24.73
N LYS A 269 -6.18 30.73 -23.65
CA LYS A 269 -5.77 30.41 -22.29
C LYS A 269 -5.77 28.89 -22.04
N ALA A 270 -6.79 28.22 -22.57
CA ALA A 270 -6.88 26.76 -22.47
C ALA A 270 -5.70 26.06 -23.18
N GLU A 271 -5.37 26.48 -24.42
CA GLU A 271 -4.26 25.98 -25.19
C GLU A 271 -2.93 26.16 -24.45
N SER A 272 -2.70 27.34 -23.87
CA SER A 272 -1.51 27.63 -23.09
C SER A 272 -1.35 26.67 -21.91
N TYR A 273 -2.42 26.41 -21.16
CA TYR A 273 -2.40 25.48 -20.03
C TYR A 273 -2.20 24.03 -20.47
N PHE A 274 -2.83 23.57 -21.53
CA PHE A 274 -2.63 22.21 -22.06
C PHE A 274 -1.21 22.00 -22.58
N LYS A 275 -0.63 22.99 -23.25
CA LYS A 275 0.79 22.94 -23.65
C LYS A 275 1.71 22.82 -22.43
N LYS A 276 1.40 23.56 -21.36
CA LYS A 276 2.18 23.46 -20.12
C LYS A 276 2.00 22.09 -19.46
N ALA A 277 0.79 21.56 -19.37
CA ALA A 277 0.54 20.21 -18.87
C ALA A 277 1.34 19.16 -19.66
N ALA A 278 1.30 19.21 -20.99
CA ALA A 278 2.04 18.30 -21.86
C ALA A 278 3.57 18.41 -21.70
N SER A 279 4.09 19.56 -21.27
CA SER A 279 5.54 19.77 -21.10
C SER A 279 6.08 19.22 -19.78
N VAL A 280 5.23 18.87 -18.82
CA VAL A 280 5.62 18.39 -17.46
C VAL A 280 5.13 16.96 -17.17
N ASN A 281 4.51 16.31 -18.18
CA ASN A 281 4.02 14.92 -18.08
C ASN A 281 5.10 13.93 -18.58
#